data_87ce314ae964793dcb370b5a96985c55
#
_entry.id   87ce314ae964793dcb370b5a96985c55
#
_cell.length_a   1.000
_cell.length_b   1.000
_cell.length_c   1.000
_cell.angle_alpha   90.00
_cell.angle_beta   90.00
_cell.angle_gamma   90.00
#
_symmetry.space_group_name_H-M   'P 1'
#
loop_
_entity.id
_entity.type
_entity.pdbx_description
1 polymer ?
#
loop_
_entity_poly.entity_id
_entity_poly.type
_entity_poly.pdbx_seq_one_letter_code
_entity_poly.pdbx_strand_id
1 'polypeptide(L)'
;HAIRSAIKSKDFQSVIVTTDDKKIATIAKSYGAKVPFLRPKTLSRDSTGMDEVILHTIKKLLSMNYEFDILVNRDCTAPFVRNADVRGSIQLLKRTRCHAVVAAYKTHLNPYFNMMEFNKKKFLEFSKKMKHSIVSRQTAPPVFQLTSFQAIDVTQFLKNKKMYTSKVLPYEIKA
;
A
#
# COMPACT_ATOMS: atom_id res chain seq x y z
N HIS A 1 9.66 -13.58 6.50
CA HIS A 1 10.51 -12.94 5.47
C HIS A 1 10.41 -11.41 5.53
N ALA A 2 9.21 -10.80 5.50
CA ALA A 2 9.02 -9.35 5.43
C ALA A 2 9.77 -8.60 6.55
N ILE A 3 9.63 -9.01 7.81
CA ILE A 3 10.31 -8.39 8.96
C ILE A 3 11.83 -8.45 8.79
N ARG A 4 12.38 -9.65 8.55
CA ARG A 4 13.84 -9.82 8.38
C ARG A 4 14.39 -8.99 7.22
N SER A 5 13.69 -8.94 6.09
CA SER A 5 14.07 -8.13 4.94
C SER A 5 14.09 -6.63 5.28
N ALA A 6 13.05 -6.13 5.95
CA ALA A 6 12.97 -4.73 6.36
C ALA A 6 14.08 -4.35 7.35
N ILE A 7 14.37 -5.19 8.34
CA ILE A 7 15.44 -4.94 9.31
C ILE A 7 16.81 -4.99 8.65
N LYS A 8 17.05 -6.00 7.79
CA LYS A 8 18.33 -6.14 7.07
C LYS A 8 18.63 -4.97 6.13
N SER A 9 17.61 -4.30 5.62
CA SER A 9 17.82 -3.16 4.71
C SER A 9 18.49 -1.97 5.36
N LYS A 10 18.31 -1.81 6.68
CA LYS A 10 18.74 -0.63 7.47
C LYS A 10 18.14 0.70 6.97
N ASP A 11 17.07 0.64 6.16
CA ASP A 11 16.42 1.80 5.57
C ASP A 11 15.39 2.45 6.52
N PHE A 12 15.05 1.76 7.61
CA PHE A 12 13.98 2.15 8.51
C PHE A 12 14.49 2.43 9.92
N GLN A 13 14.01 3.50 10.51
CA GLN A 13 14.20 3.85 11.91
C GLN A 13 13.62 2.79 12.86
N SER A 14 12.46 2.24 12.48
CA SER A 14 11.77 1.18 13.21
C SER A 14 10.96 0.31 12.27
N VAL A 15 10.92 -0.98 12.54
CA VAL A 15 10.01 -1.93 11.89
C VAL A 15 8.94 -2.29 12.90
N ILE A 16 7.70 -1.89 12.61
CA ILE A 16 6.54 -2.05 13.49
C ILE A 16 5.63 -3.12 12.90
N VAL A 17 5.12 -4.01 13.74
CA VAL A 17 4.03 -4.91 13.40
C VAL A 17 2.80 -4.53 14.21
N THR A 18 1.69 -4.28 13.53
CA THR A 18 0.39 -4.04 14.15
C THR A 18 -0.48 -5.28 14.01
N THR A 19 -0.91 -5.84 15.14
CA THR A 19 -1.75 -7.04 15.22
C THR A 19 -2.58 -7.01 16.50
N ASP A 20 -3.72 -7.66 16.51
CA ASP A 20 -4.53 -7.91 17.70
C ASP A 20 -4.20 -9.26 18.35
N ASP A 21 -3.49 -10.15 17.64
CA ASP A 21 -3.11 -11.48 18.11
C ASP A 21 -1.79 -11.45 18.88
N LYS A 22 -1.83 -11.91 20.15
CA LYS A 22 -0.66 -11.97 21.01
C LYS A 22 0.41 -12.97 20.53
N LYS A 23 0.02 -14.05 19.85
CA LYS A 23 0.96 -15.03 19.30
C LYS A 23 1.73 -14.42 18.13
N ILE A 24 1.01 -13.74 17.22
CA ILE A 24 1.64 -13.00 16.11
C ILE A 24 2.58 -11.92 16.66
N ALA A 25 2.17 -11.18 17.69
CA ALA A 25 3.00 -10.18 18.33
C ALA A 25 4.30 -10.78 18.90
N THR A 26 4.22 -11.93 19.58
CA THR A 26 5.39 -12.63 20.12
C THR A 26 6.34 -13.09 19.02
N ILE A 27 5.80 -13.69 17.97
CA ILE A 27 6.58 -14.11 16.79
C ILE A 27 7.23 -12.90 16.11
N ALA A 28 6.50 -11.81 15.91
CA ALA A 28 7.05 -10.60 15.30
C ALA A 28 8.24 -10.05 16.11
N LYS A 29 8.14 -10.01 17.42
CA LYS A 29 9.23 -9.60 18.32
C LYS A 29 10.44 -10.53 18.25
N SER A 30 10.25 -11.84 18.15
CA SER A 30 11.37 -12.80 18.01
C SER A 30 12.14 -12.62 16.70
N TYR A 31 11.52 -12.01 15.68
CA TYR A 31 12.17 -11.63 14.43
C TYR A 31 12.72 -10.18 14.43
N GLY A 32 12.69 -9.49 15.58
CA GLY A 32 13.27 -8.16 15.76
C GLY A 32 12.33 -6.99 15.46
N ALA A 33 11.05 -7.23 15.11
CA ALA A 33 10.08 -6.15 14.96
C ALA A 33 9.64 -5.60 16.33
N LYS A 34 9.30 -4.31 16.36
CA LYS A 34 8.64 -3.71 17.52
C LYS A 34 7.13 -3.94 17.43
N VAL A 35 6.50 -4.28 18.54
CA VAL A 35 5.05 -4.36 18.72
C VAL A 35 4.70 -3.54 19.96
N PRO A 36 4.67 -2.20 19.84
CA PRO A 36 4.51 -1.31 20.99
C PRO A 36 3.10 -1.33 21.57
N PHE A 37 2.12 -1.80 20.79
CA PHE A 37 0.72 -1.96 21.22
C PHE A 37 0.06 -3.11 20.47
N LEU A 38 -1.02 -3.62 21.03
CA LEU A 38 -1.93 -4.51 20.30
C LEU A 38 -3.02 -3.67 19.63
N ARG A 39 -3.35 -4.01 18.38
CA ARG A 39 -4.43 -3.37 17.64
C ARG A 39 -5.78 -3.72 18.29
N PRO A 40 -6.70 -2.77 18.45
CA PRO A 40 -8.04 -3.06 18.92
C PRO A 40 -8.76 -4.07 18.02
N LYS A 41 -9.49 -5.00 18.60
CA LYS A 41 -10.27 -6.01 17.85
C LYS A 41 -11.28 -5.38 16.88
N THR A 42 -11.79 -4.19 17.19
CA THR A 42 -12.68 -3.43 16.31
C THR A 42 -12.02 -3.04 14.98
N LEU A 43 -10.70 -2.90 14.95
CA LEU A 43 -9.90 -2.61 13.75
C LEU A 43 -9.27 -3.86 13.12
N SER A 44 -9.69 -5.05 13.54
CA SER A 44 -9.17 -6.34 13.05
C SER A 44 -10.25 -7.21 12.41
N ARG A 45 -11.37 -6.60 12.02
CA ARG A 45 -12.47 -7.26 11.31
C ARG A 45 -12.21 -7.23 9.80
N ASP A 46 -12.76 -8.19 9.08
CA ASP A 46 -12.65 -8.26 7.61
C ASP A 46 -13.25 -7.02 6.92
N SER A 47 -14.20 -6.34 7.56
CA SER A 47 -14.81 -5.10 7.09
C SER A 47 -13.98 -3.84 7.38
N THR A 48 -12.87 -3.94 8.13
CA THR A 48 -12.06 -2.77 8.49
C THR A 48 -11.18 -2.34 7.32
N GLY A 49 -11.32 -1.09 6.91
CA GLY A 49 -10.49 -0.51 5.86
C GLY A 49 -9.02 -0.33 6.29
N MET A 50 -8.09 -0.52 5.36
CA MET A 50 -6.66 -0.33 5.65
C MET A 50 -6.34 1.10 6.11
N ASP A 51 -7.04 2.10 5.60
CA ASP A 51 -6.87 3.50 6.02
C ASP A 51 -7.12 3.70 7.52
N GLU A 52 -8.12 3.01 8.09
CA GLU A 52 -8.43 3.07 9.53
C GLU A 52 -7.29 2.46 10.35
N VAL A 53 -6.74 1.32 9.90
CA VAL A 53 -5.62 0.65 10.55
C VAL A 53 -4.37 1.53 10.53
N ILE A 54 -4.06 2.13 9.38
CA ILE A 54 -2.92 3.04 9.22
C ILE A 54 -3.10 4.28 10.10
N LEU A 55 -4.30 4.89 10.09
CA LEU A 55 -4.60 6.07 10.91
C LEU A 55 -4.42 5.79 12.41
N HIS A 56 -4.97 4.67 12.87
CA HIS A 56 -4.80 4.23 14.27
C HIS A 56 -3.32 4.03 14.60
N THR A 57 -2.59 3.35 13.72
CA THR A 57 -1.16 3.06 13.92
C THR A 57 -0.34 4.33 14.01
N ILE A 58 -0.53 5.27 13.07
CA ILE A 58 0.18 6.56 13.09
C ILE A 58 -0.12 7.33 14.40
N LYS A 59 -1.40 7.51 14.71
CA LYS A 59 -1.81 8.24 15.93
C LYS A 59 -1.24 7.61 17.20
N LYS A 60 -1.26 6.27 17.28
CA LYS A 60 -0.75 5.54 18.44
C LYS A 60 0.75 5.69 18.57
N LEU A 61 1.50 5.59 17.48
CA LEU A 61 2.95 5.78 17.49
C LEU A 61 3.32 7.22 17.87
N LEU A 62 2.66 8.23 17.31
CA LEU A 62 2.87 9.63 17.68
C LEU A 62 2.58 9.89 19.17
N SER A 63 1.50 9.30 19.73
CA SER A 63 1.21 9.40 21.18
C SER A 63 2.23 8.70 22.08
N MET A 64 3.11 7.89 21.51
CA MET A 64 4.23 7.22 22.18
C MET A 64 5.59 7.84 21.85
N ASN A 65 5.58 9.11 21.37
CA ASN A 65 6.75 9.89 21.04
C ASN A 65 7.64 9.30 19.92
N TYR A 66 7.03 8.54 18.98
CA TYR A 66 7.73 8.19 17.75
C TYR A 66 7.65 9.38 16.79
N GLU A 67 8.79 9.77 16.24
CA GLU A 67 8.91 10.83 15.24
C GLU A 67 9.24 10.23 13.88
N PHE A 68 8.40 10.48 12.89
CA PHE A 68 8.59 9.99 11.52
C PHE A 68 7.71 10.75 10.51
N ASP A 69 8.29 11.04 9.34
CA ASP A 69 7.61 11.76 8.26
C ASP A 69 7.03 10.82 7.22
N ILE A 70 7.58 9.62 7.09
CA ILE A 70 7.20 8.62 6.09
C ILE A 70 6.89 7.31 6.78
N LEU A 71 5.73 6.75 6.45
CA LEU A 71 5.34 5.40 6.82
C LEU A 71 5.38 4.52 5.57
N VAL A 72 6.07 3.39 5.64
CA VAL A 72 5.99 2.35 4.61
C VAL A 72 5.10 1.23 5.12
N ASN A 73 3.90 1.12 4.55
CA ASN A 73 3.06 -0.05 4.75
C ASN A 73 3.54 -1.17 3.82
N ARG A 74 3.79 -2.35 4.37
CA ARG A 74 4.26 -3.51 3.62
C ARG A 74 3.37 -4.71 3.89
N ASP A 75 2.84 -5.29 2.83
CA ASP A 75 1.97 -6.46 2.92
C ASP A 75 2.79 -7.69 3.33
N CYS A 76 2.34 -8.38 4.37
CA CYS A 76 2.97 -9.61 4.83
C CYS A 76 2.78 -10.77 3.83
N THR A 77 1.76 -10.70 2.98
CA THR A 77 1.46 -11.66 1.92
C THR A 77 2.37 -11.52 0.68
N ALA A 78 3.16 -10.45 0.61
CA ALA A 78 4.15 -10.22 -0.44
C ALA A 78 5.58 -10.36 0.13
N PRO A 79 6.10 -11.60 0.33
CA PRO A 79 7.37 -11.83 1.03
C PRO A 79 8.59 -11.37 0.23
N PHE A 80 8.52 -11.37 -1.10
CA PHE A 80 9.66 -11.12 -2.00
C PHE A 80 9.70 -9.66 -2.50
N VAL A 81 9.74 -8.70 -1.58
CA VAL A 81 9.91 -7.28 -1.91
C VAL A 81 11.38 -6.92 -1.90
N ARG A 82 11.89 -6.35 -2.99
CA ARG A 82 13.27 -5.85 -3.06
C ARG A 82 13.38 -4.54 -2.28
N ASN A 83 14.35 -4.46 -1.38
CA ASN A 83 14.57 -3.24 -0.59
C ASN A 83 14.97 -2.04 -1.48
N ALA A 84 15.58 -2.28 -2.64
CA ALA A 84 15.88 -1.23 -3.61
C ALA A 84 14.59 -0.55 -4.14
N ASP A 85 13.51 -1.32 -4.37
CA ASP A 85 12.24 -0.78 -4.82
C ASP A 85 11.58 0.08 -3.73
N VAL A 86 11.69 -0.36 -2.46
CA VAL A 86 11.21 0.43 -1.33
C VAL A 86 11.99 1.75 -1.20
N ARG A 87 13.32 1.72 -1.29
CA ARG A 87 14.14 2.95 -1.29
C ARG A 87 13.78 3.88 -2.44
N GLY A 88 13.62 3.33 -3.65
CA GLY A 88 13.24 4.10 -4.82
C GLY A 88 11.88 4.77 -4.66
N SER A 89 10.91 4.08 -4.04
CA SER A 89 9.58 4.65 -3.77
C SER A 89 9.65 5.79 -2.74
N ILE A 90 10.45 5.65 -1.69
CA ILE A 90 10.68 6.71 -0.69
C ILE A 90 11.35 7.93 -1.35
N GLN A 91 12.35 7.71 -2.21
CA GLN A 91 13.02 8.79 -2.94
C GLN A 91 12.04 9.50 -3.89
N LEU A 92 11.19 8.75 -4.59
CA LEU A 92 10.16 9.31 -5.46
C LEU A 92 9.15 10.15 -4.66
N LEU A 93 8.70 9.66 -3.51
CA LEU A 93 7.79 10.38 -2.61
C LEU A 93 8.40 11.74 -2.19
N LYS A 94 9.65 11.73 -1.72
CA LYS A 94 10.37 12.94 -1.29
C LYS A 94 10.54 13.95 -2.43
N ARG A 95 10.91 13.47 -3.63
CA ARG A 95 11.18 14.32 -4.79
C ARG A 95 9.92 14.97 -5.35
N THR A 96 8.80 14.24 -5.41
CA THR A 96 7.57 14.69 -6.07
C THR A 96 6.60 15.37 -5.13
N ARG A 97 6.79 15.23 -3.81
CA ARG A 97 5.86 15.72 -2.78
C ARG A 97 4.43 15.22 -3.00
N CYS A 98 4.27 14.05 -3.58
CA CYS A 98 2.98 13.37 -3.67
C CYS A 98 2.55 12.85 -2.29
N HIS A 99 1.29 12.44 -2.16
CA HIS A 99 0.75 11.99 -0.87
C HIS A 99 1.14 10.54 -0.54
N ALA A 100 1.28 9.72 -1.57
CA ALA A 100 1.78 8.36 -1.45
C ALA A 100 2.41 7.88 -2.76
N VAL A 101 3.31 6.93 -2.64
CA VAL A 101 3.86 6.14 -3.76
C VAL A 101 3.53 4.69 -3.51
N VAL A 102 2.86 4.05 -4.46
CA VAL A 102 2.41 2.67 -4.34
C VAL A 102 3.19 1.77 -5.30
N ALA A 103 3.64 0.62 -4.80
CA ALA A 103 4.25 -0.38 -5.66
C ALA A 103 3.20 -0.90 -6.65
N ALA A 104 3.55 -0.90 -7.92
CA ALA A 104 2.63 -1.30 -8.97
C ALA A 104 3.39 -1.87 -10.17
N TYR A 105 2.71 -2.61 -11.02
CA TYR A 105 3.22 -3.02 -12.32
C TYR A 105 2.15 -2.79 -13.39
N LYS A 106 2.59 -2.52 -14.61
CA LYS A 106 1.67 -2.43 -15.75
C LYS A 106 1.04 -3.78 -15.99
N THR A 107 -0.28 -3.81 -15.99
CA THR A 107 -1.02 -5.06 -16.20
C THR A 107 -1.56 -5.15 -17.62
N HIS A 108 -1.69 -6.39 -18.12
CA HIS A 108 -2.40 -6.67 -19.36
C HIS A 108 -3.91 -6.65 -19.20
N LEU A 109 -4.40 -6.74 -17.95
CA LEU A 109 -5.81 -6.60 -17.63
C LEU A 109 -6.19 -5.12 -17.67
N ASN A 110 -7.06 -4.76 -18.61
CA ASN A 110 -7.39 -3.37 -18.87
C ASN A 110 -8.91 -3.16 -18.91
N PRO A 111 -9.47 -2.38 -17.97
CA PRO A 111 -10.91 -2.19 -17.85
C PRO A 111 -11.55 -1.48 -19.05
N TYR A 112 -10.74 -0.83 -19.89
CA TYR A 112 -11.21 -0.17 -21.09
C TYR A 112 -11.16 -1.07 -22.33
N PHE A 113 -10.46 -2.23 -22.27
CA PHE A 113 -10.14 -2.98 -23.46
C PHE A 113 -10.47 -4.49 -23.37
N ASN A 114 -10.17 -5.15 -22.26
CA ASN A 114 -10.32 -6.61 -22.13
C ASN A 114 -10.88 -7.08 -20.78
N MET A 115 -11.39 -6.17 -19.96
CA MET A 115 -12.14 -6.52 -18.75
C MET A 115 -13.59 -6.11 -18.90
N MET A 116 -14.48 -7.03 -18.58
CA MET A 116 -15.94 -6.85 -18.68
C MET A 116 -16.62 -7.26 -17.39
N GLU A 117 -17.73 -6.63 -17.10
CA GLU A 117 -18.60 -6.95 -15.97
C GLU A 117 -20.06 -7.03 -16.42
N PHE A 118 -20.88 -7.71 -15.64
CA PHE A 118 -22.31 -7.81 -15.95
C PHE A 118 -23.01 -6.47 -15.73
N ASN A 119 -23.73 -6.02 -16.74
CA ASN A 119 -24.66 -4.90 -16.59
C ASN A 119 -25.97 -5.36 -15.89
N LYS A 120 -26.87 -4.41 -15.64
CA LYS A 120 -28.17 -4.69 -14.98
C LYS A 120 -29.04 -5.73 -15.71
N LYS A 121 -28.81 -5.91 -17.01
CA LYS A 121 -29.54 -6.90 -17.84
C LYS A 121 -28.79 -8.24 -17.96
N LYS A 122 -27.74 -8.45 -17.18
CA LYS A 122 -26.87 -9.65 -17.19
C LYS A 122 -26.14 -9.90 -18.51
N PHE A 123 -25.87 -8.87 -19.29
CA PHE A 123 -24.98 -8.92 -20.44
C PHE A 123 -23.61 -8.34 -20.07
N LEU A 124 -22.54 -8.77 -20.74
CA LEU A 124 -21.20 -8.25 -20.53
C LEU A 124 -21.06 -6.87 -21.19
N GLU A 125 -20.46 -5.95 -20.45
CA GLU A 125 -20.00 -4.66 -20.97
C GLU A 125 -18.61 -4.31 -20.39
N PHE A 126 -17.83 -3.49 -21.09
CA PHE A 126 -16.52 -3.06 -20.58
C PHE A 126 -16.65 -2.36 -19.24
N SER A 127 -15.77 -2.72 -18.28
CA SER A 127 -15.78 -2.17 -16.90
C SER A 127 -15.58 -0.65 -16.87
N LYS A 128 -14.89 -0.11 -17.89
CA LYS A 128 -14.80 1.34 -18.10
C LYS A 128 -15.05 1.68 -19.55
N LYS A 129 -15.85 2.73 -19.77
CA LYS A 129 -16.17 3.28 -21.10
C LYS A 129 -15.33 4.54 -21.36
N MET A 130 -14.90 4.72 -22.59
CA MET A 130 -14.29 5.96 -23.08
C MET A 130 -15.20 6.62 -24.11
N LYS A 131 -14.99 7.92 -24.34
CA LYS A 131 -15.73 8.67 -25.37
C LYS A 131 -15.51 8.10 -26.79
N HIS A 132 -14.34 7.50 -27.03
CA HIS A 132 -13.97 6.87 -28.30
C HIS A 132 -13.68 5.39 -28.06
N SER A 133 -14.03 4.55 -29.03
CA SER A 133 -13.72 3.13 -29.00
C SER A 133 -12.21 2.90 -29.01
N ILE A 134 -11.75 2.02 -28.11
CA ILE A 134 -10.35 1.57 -28.10
C ILE A 134 -10.24 0.39 -29.05
N VAL A 135 -9.50 0.58 -30.14
CA VAL A 135 -9.36 -0.42 -31.21
C VAL A 135 -8.19 -1.36 -30.97
N SER A 136 -7.22 -0.99 -30.14
CA SER A 136 -6.03 -1.80 -29.90
C SER A 136 -5.50 -1.63 -28.48
N ARG A 137 -4.72 -2.62 -28.01
CA ARG A 137 -4.05 -2.55 -26.71
C ARG A 137 -3.11 -1.34 -26.58
N GLN A 138 -2.49 -0.93 -27.69
CA GLN A 138 -1.52 0.17 -27.73
C GLN A 138 -2.19 1.52 -27.52
N THR A 139 -3.46 1.66 -27.88
CA THR A 139 -4.25 2.89 -27.73
C THR A 139 -5.00 2.95 -26.39
N ALA A 140 -5.04 1.83 -25.65
CA ALA A 140 -5.66 1.81 -24.35
C ALA A 140 -4.81 2.56 -23.31
N PRO A 141 -5.43 3.34 -22.39
CA PRO A 141 -4.69 3.96 -21.30
C PRO A 141 -3.93 2.92 -20.48
N PRO A 142 -2.70 3.24 -20.00
CA PRO A 142 -1.97 2.33 -19.14
C PRO A 142 -2.72 2.11 -17.82
N VAL A 143 -2.77 0.86 -17.39
CA VAL A 143 -3.40 0.46 -16.13
C VAL A 143 -2.35 -0.21 -15.26
N PHE A 144 -2.37 0.15 -13.98
CA PHE A 144 -1.45 -0.39 -12.99
C PHE A 144 -2.18 -1.29 -12.01
N GLN A 145 -1.64 -2.47 -11.79
CA GLN A 145 -2.05 -3.33 -10.68
C GLN A 145 -1.20 -3.03 -9.46
N LEU A 146 -1.86 -2.68 -8.37
CA LEU A 146 -1.20 -2.35 -7.11
C LEU A 146 -0.72 -3.62 -6.41
N THR A 147 0.40 -3.53 -5.69
CA THR A 147 0.99 -4.67 -5.01
C THR A 147 1.82 -4.25 -3.80
N SER A 148 2.16 -5.18 -3.00
CA SER A 148 3.19 -5.38 -1.99
C SER A 148 3.52 -4.28 -0.97
N PHE A 149 3.61 -3.00 -1.33
CA PHE A 149 3.93 -1.94 -0.36
C PHE A 149 3.50 -0.56 -0.82
N GLN A 150 3.37 0.36 0.14
CA GLN A 150 3.04 1.77 -0.09
C GLN A 150 3.94 2.65 0.79
N ALA A 151 4.59 3.65 0.21
CA ALA A 151 5.29 4.71 0.94
C ALA A 151 4.36 5.92 1.07
N ILE A 152 4.09 6.37 2.27
CA ILE A 152 3.04 7.32 2.62
C ILE A 152 3.64 8.51 3.34
N ASP A 153 3.34 9.73 2.88
CA ASP A 153 3.60 10.97 3.62
C ASP A 153 2.63 11.07 4.80
N VAL A 154 3.17 11.07 6.01
CA VAL A 154 2.38 11.02 7.25
C VAL A 154 1.54 12.28 7.42
N THR A 155 2.09 13.45 7.11
CA THR A 155 1.38 14.74 7.22
C THR A 155 0.18 14.76 6.28
N GLN A 156 0.39 14.36 5.02
CA GLN A 156 -0.69 14.31 4.04
C GLN A 156 -1.73 13.24 4.39
N PHE A 157 -1.29 12.09 4.91
CA PHE A 157 -2.22 11.05 5.35
C PHE A 157 -3.09 11.52 6.53
N LEU A 158 -2.51 12.16 7.53
CA LEU A 158 -3.26 12.69 8.68
C LEU A 158 -4.30 13.74 8.26
N LYS A 159 -3.96 14.58 7.25
CA LYS A 159 -4.86 15.57 6.69
C LYS A 159 -6.02 14.93 5.93
N ASN A 160 -5.73 13.99 5.06
CA ASN A 160 -6.72 13.41 4.14
C ASN A 160 -7.46 12.19 4.72
N LYS A 161 -6.86 11.50 5.70
CA LYS A 161 -7.32 10.22 6.30
C LYS A 161 -7.55 9.12 5.25
N LYS A 162 -6.89 9.23 4.11
CA LYS A 162 -6.97 8.30 2.97
C LYS A 162 -5.61 8.19 2.30
N MET A 163 -5.22 6.98 1.97
CA MET A 163 -4.00 6.70 1.21
C MET A 163 -4.17 7.05 -0.27
N TYR A 164 -5.29 6.64 -0.86
CA TYR A 164 -5.58 6.88 -2.28
C TYR A 164 -6.28 8.22 -2.46
N THR A 165 -5.48 9.24 -2.74
CA THR A 165 -5.93 10.60 -3.10
C THR A 165 -5.66 10.87 -4.58
N SER A 166 -5.95 12.08 -5.07
CA SER A 166 -5.58 12.49 -6.43
C SER A 166 -4.07 12.67 -6.66
N LYS A 167 -3.24 12.60 -5.60
CA LYS A 167 -1.78 12.80 -5.66
C LYS A 167 -1.02 11.53 -5.24
N VAL A 168 -1.35 10.41 -5.87
CA VAL A 168 -0.67 9.12 -5.68
C VAL A 168 0.08 8.78 -6.97
N LEU A 169 1.32 8.32 -6.82
CA LEU A 169 2.16 7.89 -7.94
C LEU A 169 2.45 6.39 -7.86
N PRO A 170 2.54 5.70 -8.99
CA PRO A 170 3.04 4.34 -9.02
C PRO A 170 4.57 4.33 -8.94
N TYR A 171 5.12 3.39 -8.19
CA TYR A 171 6.50 2.94 -8.36
C TYR A 171 6.44 1.64 -9.16
N GLU A 172 6.86 1.71 -10.42
CA GLU A 172 6.79 0.55 -11.31
C GLU A 172 7.87 -0.46 -10.92
N ILE A 173 7.44 -1.61 -10.36
CA ILE A 173 8.32 -2.73 -10.08
C ILE A 173 8.45 -3.58 -11.34
N LYS A 174 9.68 -4.00 -11.63
CA LYS A 174 9.92 -4.97 -12.70
C LYS A 174 9.57 -6.37 -12.20
N ALA A 175 8.75 -7.08 -12.98
CA ALA A 175 8.43 -8.47 -12.74
C ALA A 175 9.69 -9.35 -12.88
#